data_795a2b9c43c897b52dc4d702758318a8
#
_entry.id   795a2b9c43c897b52dc4d702758318a8
#
_cell.length_a   1.000
_cell.length_b   1.000
_cell.length_c   1.000
_cell.angle_alpha   90.00
_cell.angle_beta   90.00
_cell.angle_gamma   90.00
#
_symmetry.space_group_name_H-M   'P 1'
#
loop_
_entity.id
_entity.type
_entity.pdbx_description
1 polymer ?
#
loop_
_entity_poly.entity_id
_entity_poly.type
_entity_poly.pdbx_seq_one_letter_code
_entity_poly.pdbx_strand_id
1 'polypeptide(L)'
;MEMYDGKPLLRLTINGEEDGIKIISLVEFPAVEQNFIQLSKQYPMHLSLNEEKRELLGVALIPDFPIYRADENGEYYITFNAESIRKIAIDFYRKLNVNNADVEHNHNIEDGITYFQSMIVDKENGICPTAFKDLPDGTWIVGCKIDNDEVLNAVKSGEVKGFSIDGYFHAEEPEKQEEKPEEKSTIDNLDDLFDWLESLK
;
A
#
# COMPACT_ATOMS: atom_id res chain seq x y z
N MET A 1 -7.87 -5.65 18.64
CA MET A 1 -7.68 -4.45 17.80
C MET A 1 -6.22 -4.04 17.93
N GLU A 2 -5.51 -3.99 16.83
CA GLU A 2 -4.09 -3.56 16.80
C GLU A 2 -4.01 -2.06 17.10
N MET A 3 -2.94 -1.63 17.77
CA MET A 3 -2.76 -0.22 18.18
C MET A 3 -1.39 0.28 17.70
N TYR A 4 -1.35 1.52 17.24
CA TYR A 4 -0.12 2.24 16.88
C TYR A 4 -0.19 3.64 17.47
N ASP A 5 0.85 4.06 18.17
CA ASP A 5 0.94 5.37 18.87
C ASP A 5 -0.31 5.71 19.69
N GLY A 6 -0.84 4.69 20.42
CA GLY A 6 -2.02 4.83 21.27
C GLY A 6 -3.36 4.97 20.54
N LYS A 7 -3.40 4.81 19.22
CA LYS A 7 -4.61 4.88 18.39
C LYS A 7 -4.85 3.55 17.67
N PRO A 8 -6.10 3.25 17.27
CA PRO A 8 -6.41 2.06 16.46
C PRO A 8 -5.59 2.00 15.18
N LEU A 9 -5.08 0.81 14.83
CA LEU A 9 -4.45 0.52 13.55
C LEU A 9 -5.31 -0.46 12.76
N LEU A 10 -5.75 -0.05 11.58
CA LEU A 10 -6.57 -0.85 10.67
C LEU A 10 -5.73 -1.30 9.49
N ARG A 11 -5.67 -2.61 9.23
CA ARG A 11 -5.12 -3.17 8.01
C ARG A 11 -6.18 -3.12 6.93
N LEU A 12 -5.83 -2.55 5.77
CA LEU A 12 -6.77 -2.35 4.67
C LEU A 12 -6.41 -3.23 3.48
N THR A 13 -7.44 -3.67 2.77
CA THR A 13 -7.35 -4.43 1.51
C THR A 13 -8.48 -4.04 0.56
N ILE A 14 -8.50 -4.63 -0.62
CA ILE A 14 -9.58 -4.54 -1.60
C ILE A 14 -10.25 -5.91 -1.75
N ASN A 15 -11.58 -5.95 -1.69
CA ASN A 15 -12.38 -7.17 -1.75
C ASN A 15 -13.48 -7.12 -2.81
N GLY A 16 -13.94 -5.93 -3.20
CA GLY A 16 -15.06 -5.70 -4.10
C GLY A 16 -14.66 -5.04 -5.42
N GLU A 17 -15.57 -5.04 -6.39
CA GLU A 17 -15.36 -4.38 -7.68
C GLU A 17 -15.27 -2.85 -7.56
N GLU A 18 -15.98 -2.27 -6.58
CA GLU A 18 -16.00 -0.84 -6.30
C GLU A 18 -14.76 -0.35 -5.50
N ASP A 19 -14.02 -1.28 -4.89
CA ASP A 19 -12.82 -0.97 -4.10
C ASP A 19 -11.65 -0.54 -5.00
N GLY A 20 -10.59 -0.08 -4.33
CA GLY A 20 -9.34 0.30 -4.96
C GLY A 20 -9.17 1.80 -5.14
N ILE A 21 -8.04 2.17 -5.68
CA ILE A 21 -7.68 3.57 -5.91
C ILE A 21 -8.43 4.10 -7.11
N LYS A 22 -9.09 5.25 -6.91
CA LYS A 22 -9.77 5.99 -7.97
C LYS A 22 -8.90 7.10 -8.54
N ILE A 23 -8.13 7.77 -7.67
CA ILE A 23 -7.29 8.93 -7.99
C ILE A 23 -5.94 8.77 -7.29
N ILE A 24 -4.87 9.17 -7.95
CA ILE A 24 -3.58 9.42 -7.31
C ILE A 24 -3.33 10.92 -7.39
N SER A 25 -3.24 11.56 -6.25
CA SER A 25 -3.10 13.01 -6.10
C SER A 25 -1.64 13.42 -6.01
N LEU A 26 -1.31 14.58 -6.61
CA LEU A 26 -0.05 15.26 -6.39
C LEU A 26 -0.23 16.26 -5.26
N VAL A 27 0.52 16.13 -4.17
CA VAL A 27 0.25 16.88 -2.95
C VAL A 27 1.51 17.48 -2.32
N GLU A 28 1.33 18.60 -1.59
CA GLU A 28 2.38 19.16 -0.74
C GLU A 28 2.67 18.27 0.46
N PHE A 29 1.60 17.70 1.07
CA PHE A 29 1.70 16.82 2.24
C PHE A 29 1.15 15.44 1.89
N PRO A 30 1.93 14.54 1.29
CA PRO A 30 1.46 13.18 1.00
C PRO A 30 1.05 12.47 2.29
N ALA A 31 0.05 11.59 2.18
CA ALA A 31 -0.51 10.87 3.33
C ALA A 31 0.56 10.11 4.16
N VAL A 32 1.67 9.78 3.53
CA VAL A 32 2.87 9.22 4.13
C VAL A 32 3.64 10.26 4.96
N GLU A 33 3.42 11.58 4.76
CA GLU A 33 4.12 12.67 5.48
C GLU A 33 3.48 13.12 6.79
N GLN A 34 2.22 12.84 7.08
CA GLN A 34 1.60 13.29 8.34
C GLN A 34 2.22 12.65 9.60
N ASN A 35 3.02 11.60 9.42
CA ASN A 35 3.90 11.05 10.47
C ASN A 35 5.36 11.48 10.29
N PHE A 36 5.60 12.57 9.61
CA PHE A 36 6.87 13.03 9.06
C PHE A 36 8.03 13.18 10.05
N ILE A 37 7.77 13.52 11.32
CA ILE A 37 8.85 13.74 12.30
C ILE A 37 9.60 12.43 12.64
N GLN A 38 8.93 11.29 12.59
CA GLN A 38 9.58 9.98 12.80
C GLN A 38 10.08 9.33 11.51
N LEU A 39 9.45 9.63 10.38
CA LEU A 39 9.65 8.94 9.11
C LEU A 39 10.69 9.58 8.20
N SER A 40 10.87 10.89 8.25
CA SER A 40 11.94 11.58 7.55
C SER A 40 13.34 11.04 7.90
N LYS A 41 13.45 10.31 9.02
CA LYS A 41 14.67 9.59 9.41
C LYS A 41 14.78 8.19 8.83
N GLN A 42 13.65 7.54 8.50
CA GLN A 42 13.63 6.14 8.08
C GLN A 42 13.46 5.98 6.56
N TYR A 43 12.58 6.77 5.94
CA TYR A 43 12.34 6.73 4.48
C TYR A 43 12.17 8.15 3.95
N PRO A 44 13.26 8.82 3.52
CA PRO A 44 13.13 10.11 2.86
C PRO A 44 12.25 9.94 1.60
N MET A 45 11.18 10.74 1.53
CA MET A 45 10.30 10.76 0.37
C MET A 45 11.08 11.21 -0.85
N HIS A 46 11.19 10.35 -1.82
CA HIS A 46 11.89 10.65 -3.05
C HIS A 46 10.88 10.81 -4.18
N LEU A 47 10.66 12.05 -4.60
CA LEU A 47 10.25 12.33 -5.95
C LEU A 47 11.52 12.45 -6.81
N SER A 48 11.52 11.78 -7.93
CA SER A 48 12.59 11.90 -8.94
C SER A 48 11.99 12.49 -10.19
N LEU A 49 12.30 13.78 -10.44
CA LEU A 49 11.85 14.50 -11.62
C LEU A 49 12.92 14.43 -12.72
N ASN A 50 12.52 13.95 -13.89
CA ASN A 50 13.25 14.13 -15.13
C ASN A 50 12.63 15.31 -15.91
N GLU A 51 13.25 16.48 -15.84
CA GLU A 51 12.69 17.69 -16.42
C GLU A 51 12.62 17.65 -17.95
N GLU A 52 13.62 17.08 -18.62
CA GLU A 52 13.64 17.00 -20.09
C GLU A 52 12.48 16.14 -20.61
N LYS A 53 12.19 15.04 -19.91
CA LYS A 53 11.10 14.13 -20.25
C LYS A 53 9.77 14.55 -19.63
N ARG A 54 9.78 15.47 -18.67
CA ARG A 54 8.60 15.82 -17.85
C ARG A 54 7.99 14.60 -17.17
N GLU A 55 8.84 13.76 -16.62
CA GLU A 55 8.47 12.50 -15.96
C GLU A 55 8.79 12.58 -14.48
N LEU A 56 7.80 12.29 -13.65
CA LEU A 56 7.92 12.25 -12.19
C LEU A 56 7.76 10.81 -11.71
N LEU A 57 8.71 10.35 -10.91
CA LEU A 57 8.67 9.04 -10.27
C LEU A 57 8.59 9.21 -8.77
N GLY A 58 7.72 8.47 -8.09
CA GLY A 58 7.56 8.57 -6.64
C GLY A 58 6.83 7.38 -6.01
N VAL A 59 6.80 7.38 -4.69
CA VAL A 59 6.18 6.35 -3.88
C VAL A 59 4.68 6.59 -3.78
N ALA A 60 3.87 5.57 -4.05
CA ALA A 60 2.44 5.57 -3.82
C ALA A 60 2.08 4.91 -2.47
N LEU A 61 2.63 3.72 -2.18
CA LEU A 61 2.38 2.98 -0.94
C LEU A 61 3.64 2.24 -0.48
N ILE A 62 3.85 2.19 0.85
CA ILE A 62 4.89 1.41 1.52
C ILE A 62 4.22 0.34 2.37
N PRO A 63 4.67 -0.93 2.31
CA PRO A 63 4.06 -2.00 3.10
C PRO A 63 4.21 -1.76 4.60
N ASP A 64 3.15 -2.09 5.33
CA ASP A 64 3.04 -2.03 6.79
C ASP A 64 3.34 -0.64 7.39
N PHE A 65 3.26 0.38 6.55
CA PHE A 65 3.51 1.76 6.93
C PHE A 65 2.23 2.40 7.48
N PRO A 66 2.24 2.91 8.74
CA PRO A 66 1.06 3.53 9.34
C PRO A 66 0.78 4.90 8.74
N ILE A 67 -0.41 5.09 8.20
CA ILE A 67 -0.89 6.36 7.64
C ILE A 67 -1.96 6.90 8.57
N TYR A 68 -1.74 8.09 9.11
CA TYR A 68 -2.70 8.75 10.00
C TYR A 68 -4.00 9.13 9.27
N ARG A 69 -5.12 8.96 9.96
CA ARG A 69 -6.46 9.37 9.51
C ARG A 69 -7.25 9.93 10.69
N ALA A 70 -8.16 10.85 10.39
CA ALA A 70 -9.14 11.35 11.34
C ALA A 70 -10.48 11.53 10.63
N ASP A 71 -11.54 11.11 11.27
CA ASP A 71 -12.93 11.28 10.84
C ASP A 71 -13.85 11.59 12.02
N GLU A 72 -15.16 11.58 11.82
CA GLU A 72 -16.16 11.81 12.86
C GLU A 72 -16.11 10.80 14.01
N ASN A 73 -15.53 9.61 13.81
CA ASN A 73 -15.39 8.56 14.79
C ASN A 73 -14.09 8.67 15.61
N GLY A 74 -13.18 9.57 15.21
CA GLY A 74 -11.93 9.84 15.90
C GLY A 74 -10.68 9.67 15.05
N GLU A 75 -9.56 9.55 15.74
CA GLU A 75 -8.23 9.43 15.11
C GLU A 75 -7.79 7.97 15.09
N TYR A 76 -7.24 7.53 13.96
CA TYR A 76 -6.75 6.18 13.75
C TYR A 76 -5.62 6.13 12.72
N TYR A 77 -4.98 4.99 12.59
CA TYR A 77 -4.02 4.71 11.55
C TYR A 77 -4.55 3.63 10.61
N ILE A 78 -4.18 3.74 9.34
CA ILE A 78 -4.40 2.69 8.35
C ILE A 78 -3.06 2.19 7.84
N THR A 79 -3.02 0.93 7.41
CA THR A 79 -1.85 0.34 6.77
C THR A 79 -2.26 -0.68 5.72
N PHE A 80 -1.35 -1.01 4.81
CA PHE A 80 -1.52 -2.02 3.77
C PHE A 80 -0.34 -2.99 3.82
N ASN A 81 -0.58 -4.28 3.79
CA ASN A 81 0.51 -5.24 3.62
C ASN A 81 0.97 -5.31 2.15
N ALA A 82 2.10 -5.97 1.88
CA ALA A 82 2.67 -6.06 0.53
C ALA A 82 1.72 -6.76 -0.47
N GLU A 83 0.93 -7.73 -0.02
CA GLU A 83 -0.04 -8.44 -0.87
C GLU A 83 -1.19 -7.51 -1.27
N SER A 84 -1.76 -6.77 -0.30
CA SER A 84 -2.81 -5.78 -0.54
C SER A 84 -2.32 -4.67 -1.48
N ILE A 85 -1.10 -4.17 -1.27
CA ILE A 85 -0.48 -3.17 -2.17
C ILE A 85 -0.39 -3.71 -3.60
N ARG A 86 0.05 -4.96 -3.79
CA ARG A 86 0.11 -5.58 -5.12
C ARG A 86 -1.25 -5.69 -5.78
N LYS A 87 -2.29 -6.10 -5.03
CA LYS A 87 -3.67 -6.16 -5.52
C LYS A 87 -4.17 -4.78 -5.96
N ILE A 88 -3.94 -3.76 -5.12
CA ILE A 88 -4.32 -2.37 -5.37
C ILE A 88 -3.63 -1.83 -6.64
N ALA A 89 -2.32 -2.04 -6.78
CA ALA A 89 -1.57 -1.60 -7.94
C ALA A 89 -2.09 -2.23 -9.26
N ILE A 90 -2.38 -3.53 -9.24
CA ILE A 90 -2.93 -4.23 -10.40
C ILE A 90 -4.33 -3.69 -10.73
N ASP A 91 -5.17 -3.49 -9.72
CA ASP A 91 -6.54 -3.02 -9.89
C ASP A 91 -6.62 -1.61 -10.48
N PHE A 92 -5.76 -0.70 -10.03
CA PHE A 92 -5.65 0.67 -10.57
C PHE A 92 -5.45 0.68 -12.09
N TYR A 93 -4.53 -0.15 -12.60
CA TYR A 93 -4.28 -0.27 -14.04
C TYR A 93 -5.39 -1.05 -14.76
N ARG A 94 -5.95 -2.10 -14.15
CA ARG A 94 -7.06 -2.87 -14.73
C ARG A 94 -8.30 -2.01 -14.94
N LYS A 95 -8.56 -1.07 -14.04
CA LYS A 95 -9.68 -0.12 -14.12
C LYS A 95 -9.41 1.09 -15.00
N LEU A 96 -8.22 1.16 -15.61
CA LEU A 96 -7.79 2.25 -16.49
C LEU A 96 -7.79 3.64 -15.83
N ASN A 97 -7.55 3.70 -14.51
CA ASN A 97 -7.51 4.94 -13.74
C ASN A 97 -6.22 5.76 -13.97
N VAL A 98 -5.43 5.41 -14.98
CA VAL A 98 -4.10 5.97 -15.25
C VAL A 98 -4.09 7.47 -15.59
N ASN A 99 -5.22 8.04 -15.95
CA ASN A 99 -5.39 9.49 -16.20
C ASN A 99 -6.13 10.19 -15.06
N ASN A 100 -6.47 9.46 -13.99
CA ASN A 100 -7.16 10.03 -12.85
C ASN A 100 -6.13 10.59 -11.87
N ALA A 101 -5.72 11.82 -12.12
CA ALA A 101 -4.85 12.60 -11.24
C ALA A 101 -5.56 13.88 -10.81
N ASP A 102 -5.33 14.33 -9.59
CA ASP A 102 -5.71 15.64 -9.13
C ASP A 102 -4.57 16.30 -8.34
N VAL A 103 -4.77 17.53 -7.90
CA VAL A 103 -3.84 18.25 -7.03
C VAL A 103 -4.54 18.53 -5.71
N GLU A 104 -3.87 18.21 -4.59
CA GLU A 104 -4.33 18.46 -3.22
C GLU A 104 -5.72 17.86 -2.90
N HIS A 105 -6.05 16.68 -3.45
CA HIS A 105 -7.33 16.01 -3.23
C HIS A 105 -8.56 16.90 -3.52
N ASN A 106 -8.45 17.78 -4.52
CA ASN A 106 -9.55 18.66 -4.90
C ASN A 106 -10.65 17.95 -5.70
N HIS A 107 -10.45 16.64 -6.02
CA HIS A 107 -11.34 15.77 -6.80
C HIS A 107 -11.66 16.29 -8.21
N ASN A 108 -10.94 17.28 -8.70
CA ASN A 108 -11.00 17.71 -10.09
C ASN A 108 -9.87 17.03 -10.85
N ILE A 109 -10.21 16.20 -11.81
CA ILE A 109 -9.21 15.51 -12.62
C ILE A 109 -8.45 16.55 -13.45
N GLU A 110 -7.14 16.56 -13.27
CA GLU A 110 -6.20 17.43 -13.98
C GLU A 110 -5.81 16.82 -15.31
N ASP A 111 -6.08 17.53 -16.38
CA ASP A 111 -5.64 17.12 -17.72
C ASP A 111 -4.13 17.18 -17.86
N GLY A 112 -3.58 16.29 -18.69
CA GLY A 112 -2.15 16.28 -19.00
C GLY A 112 -1.29 15.58 -17.94
N ILE A 113 -1.87 14.74 -17.10
CA ILE A 113 -1.15 13.85 -16.19
C ILE A 113 -1.53 12.42 -16.52
N THR A 114 -0.53 11.57 -16.79
CA THR A 114 -0.76 10.16 -17.11
C THR A 114 0.21 9.26 -16.35
N TYR A 115 -0.30 8.36 -15.53
CA TYR A 115 0.50 7.33 -14.86
C TYR A 115 0.81 6.20 -15.83
N PHE A 116 2.05 6.08 -16.26
CA PHE A 116 2.48 5.10 -17.27
C PHE A 116 3.49 4.08 -16.75
N GLN A 117 4.05 4.33 -15.57
CA GLN A 117 4.97 3.40 -14.90
C GLN A 117 4.37 2.92 -13.58
N SER A 118 4.56 1.63 -13.32
CA SER A 118 4.14 0.97 -12.08
C SER A 118 5.15 -0.10 -11.72
N MET A 119 5.75 -0.01 -10.55
CA MET A 119 6.75 -0.96 -10.08
C MET A 119 6.45 -1.34 -8.64
N ILE A 120 6.46 -2.63 -8.35
CA ILE A 120 6.54 -3.14 -6.97
C ILE A 120 7.99 -3.46 -6.71
N VAL A 121 8.59 -2.84 -5.68
CA VAL A 121 9.98 -3.10 -5.30
C VAL A 121 10.17 -4.58 -5.00
N ASP A 122 11.14 -5.18 -5.66
CA ASP A 122 11.55 -6.57 -5.53
C ASP A 122 13.06 -6.64 -5.79
N LYS A 123 13.83 -6.48 -4.73
CA LYS A 123 15.29 -6.35 -4.81
C LYS A 123 15.97 -7.63 -5.24
N GLU A 124 15.39 -8.77 -4.88
CA GLU A 124 15.91 -10.09 -5.26
C GLU A 124 15.87 -10.25 -6.79
N ASN A 125 14.81 -9.76 -7.44
CA ASN A 125 14.65 -9.80 -8.88
C ASN A 125 15.17 -8.53 -9.59
N GLY A 126 15.86 -7.62 -8.90
CA GLY A 126 16.46 -6.42 -9.45
C GLY A 126 15.45 -5.30 -9.78
N ILE A 127 14.24 -5.36 -9.27
CA ILE A 127 13.21 -4.35 -9.48
C ILE A 127 13.28 -3.31 -8.36
N CYS A 128 14.21 -2.39 -8.47
CA CYS A 128 14.35 -1.29 -7.51
C CYS A 128 15.12 -0.14 -8.17
N PRO A 129 14.48 0.97 -8.52
CA PRO A 129 15.19 2.13 -9.05
C PRO A 129 16.20 2.65 -8.02
N THR A 130 17.37 3.07 -8.46
CA THR A 130 18.47 3.49 -7.58
C THR A 130 18.08 4.59 -6.59
N ALA A 131 17.19 5.51 -7.01
CA ALA A 131 16.68 6.58 -6.15
C ALA A 131 15.85 6.07 -4.95
N PHE A 132 15.38 4.82 -5.01
CA PHE A 132 14.47 4.20 -4.01
C PHE A 132 15.07 2.96 -3.35
N LYS A 133 16.39 2.77 -3.43
CA LYS A 133 17.11 1.58 -2.94
C LYS A 133 16.87 1.23 -1.47
N ASP A 134 16.56 2.24 -0.66
CA ASP A 134 16.37 2.09 0.79
C ASP A 134 14.93 1.69 1.18
N LEU A 135 13.98 1.71 0.22
CA LEU A 135 12.60 1.30 0.46
C LEU A 135 12.48 -0.22 0.61
N PRO A 136 11.53 -0.73 1.41
CA PRO A 136 11.30 -2.16 1.57
C PRO A 136 10.72 -2.79 0.30
N ASP A 137 10.92 -4.12 0.16
CA ASP A 137 10.25 -4.90 -0.86
C ASP A 137 8.73 -4.82 -0.67
N GLY A 138 7.98 -4.88 -1.78
CA GLY A 138 6.54 -4.68 -1.77
C GLY A 138 6.09 -3.21 -1.86
N THR A 139 7.02 -2.24 -1.77
CA THR A 139 6.69 -0.81 -2.00
C THR A 139 6.20 -0.60 -3.42
N TRP A 140 5.09 0.12 -3.57
CA TRP A 140 4.59 0.52 -4.89
C TRP A 140 5.10 1.89 -5.27
N ILE A 141 5.81 1.94 -6.40
CA ILE A 141 6.32 3.15 -7.02
C ILE A 141 5.55 3.37 -8.32
N VAL A 142 5.11 4.60 -8.52
CA VAL A 142 4.43 5.02 -9.76
C VAL A 142 5.22 6.11 -10.46
N GLY A 143 5.11 6.14 -11.78
CA GLY A 143 5.67 7.21 -12.59
C GLY A 143 4.61 7.81 -13.50
N CYS A 144 4.59 9.15 -13.56
CA CYS A 144 3.69 9.87 -14.43
C CYS A 144 4.41 10.80 -15.39
N LYS A 145 3.79 11.00 -16.56
CA LYS A 145 4.09 12.06 -17.51
C LYS A 145 3.27 13.28 -17.10
N ILE A 146 3.90 14.47 -17.09
CA ILE A 146 3.23 15.73 -16.76
C ILE A 146 3.32 16.67 -17.95
N ASP A 147 2.25 16.73 -18.75
CA ASP A 147 2.12 17.66 -19.87
C ASP A 147 1.50 19.02 -19.45
N ASN A 148 0.90 19.07 -18.26
CA ASN A 148 0.39 20.29 -17.64
C ASN A 148 1.55 21.15 -17.09
N ASP A 149 1.69 22.38 -17.59
CA ASP A 149 2.78 23.27 -17.21
C ASP A 149 2.65 23.81 -15.78
N GLU A 150 1.43 24.03 -15.29
CA GLU A 150 1.19 24.55 -13.94
C GLU A 150 1.61 23.49 -12.91
N VAL A 151 1.19 22.24 -13.12
CA VAL A 151 1.56 21.11 -12.25
C VAL A 151 3.07 20.86 -12.31
N LEU A 152 3.70 20.91 -13.49
CA LEU A 152 5.14 20.75 -13.62
C LEU A 152 5.89 21.84 -12.86
N ASN A 153 5.43 23.09 -12.90
CA ASN A 153 6.03 24.18 -12.15
C ASN A 153 5.88 24.01 -10.64
N ALA A 154 4.73 23.51 -10.16
CA ALA A 154 4.51 23.20 -8.74
C ALA A 154 5.45 22.08 -8.26
N VAL A 155 5.72 21.06 -9.09
CA VAL A 155 6.74 20.03 -8.79
C VAL A 155 8.14 20.65 -8.74
N LYS A 156 8.50 21.53 -9.69
CA LYS A 156 9.83 22.17 -9.74
C LYS A 156 10.06 23.14 -8.59
N SER A 157 9.03 23.86 -8.16
CA SER A 157 9.10 24.78 -7.01
C SER A 157 9.16 24.07 -5.66
N GLY A 158 8.84 22.75 -5.63
CA GLY A 158 8.75 21.97 -4.41
C GLY A 158 7.44 22.18 -3.65
N GLU A 159 6.42 22.75 -4.29
CA GLU A 159 5.06 22.78 -3.76
C GLU A 159 4.46 21.36 -3.74
N VAL A 160 4.66 20.58 -4.81
CA VAL A 160 4.34 19.15 -4.83
C VAL A 160 5.55 18.37 -4.31
N LYS A 161 5.33 17.56 -3.25
CA LYS A 161 6.38 16.78 -2.59
C LYS A 161 6.16 15.27 -2.66
N GLY A 162 4.96 14.82 -3.06
CA GLY A 162 4.68 13.41 -3.15
C GLY A 162 3.36 13.07 -3.81
N PHE A 163 3.09 11.77 -3.81
CA PHE A 163 1.81 11.21 -4.21
C PHE A 163 0.98 10.84 -2.99
N SER A 164 -0.32 11.00 -3.10
CA SER A 164 -1.30 10.50 -2.14
C SER A 164 -2.39 9.74 -2.88
N ILE A 165 -2.93 8.71 -2.26
CA ILE A 165 -3.97 7.87 -2.87
C ILE A 165 -5.35 8.23 -2.33
N ASP A 166 -6.35 8.19 -3.21
CA ASP A 166 -7.77 8.30 -2.87
C ASP A 166 -8.54 7.13 -3.47
N GLY A 167 -9.39 6.50 -2.65
CA GLY A 167 -10.15 5.32 -3.05
C GLY A 167 -10.91 4.68 -1.89
N TYR A 168 -11.54 3.54 -2.19
CA TYR A 168 -12.33 2.76 -1.24
C TYR A 168 -11.60 1.48 -0.85
N PHE A 169 -11.59 1.18 0.45
CA PHE A 169 -10.88 0.05 1.01
C PHE A 169 -11.71 -0.59 2.12
N HIS A 170 -11.48 -1.87 2.38
CA HIS A 170 -12.06 -2.59 3.50
C HIS A 170 -11.00 -2.93 4.53
N ALA A 171 -11.38 -2.90 5.80
CA ALA A 171 -10.54 -3.45 6.85
C ALA A 171 -10.38 -4.98 6.63
N GLU A 172 -9.16 -5.48 6.73
CA GLU A 172 -8.93 -6.92 6.74
C GLU A 172 -9.66 -7.52 7.95
N GLU A 173 -10.48 -8.55 7.69
CA GLU A 173 -11.02 -9.33 8.78
C GLU A 173 -9.84 -10.01 9.50
N PRO A 174 -9.80 -10.02 10.86
CA PRO A 174 -8.80 -10.80 11.56
C PRO A 174 -8.88 -12.23 11.05
N GLU A 175 -7.76 -12.79 10.61
CA GLU A 175 -7.69 -14.20 10.23
C GLU A 175 -8.36 -14.99 11.38
N LYS A 176 -9.48 -15.65 11.10
CA LYS A 176 -9.97 -16.70 11.97
C LYS A 176 -8.82 -17.68 12.02
N GLN A 177 -8.11 -17.72 13.15
CA GLN A 177 -7.26 -18.87 13.42
C GLN A 177 -8.16 -20.07 13.23
N GLU A 178 -8.02 -20.74 12.09
CA GLU A 178 -8.52 -22.10 11.96
C GLU A 178 -7.82 -22.83 13.11
N GLU A 179 -8.59 -23.11 14.18
CA GLU A 179 -8.18 -24.10 15.15
C GLU A 179 -7.76 -25.28 14.30
N LYS A 180 -6.43 -25.53 14.19
CA LYS A 180 -5.95 -26.77 13.63
C LYS A 180 -6.78 -27.83 14.34
N PRO A 181 -7.53 -28.69 13.60
CA PRO A 181 -8.22 -29.77 14.24
C PRO A 181 -7.14 -30.47 15.07
N GLU A 182 -7.35 -30.51 16.40
CA GLU A 182 -6.52 -31.35 17.25
C GLU A 182 -6.49 -32.68 16.52
N GLU A 183 -5.34 -33.07 15.98
CA GLU A 183 -5.10 -34.43 15.60
C GLU A 183 -5.36 -35.24 16.87
N LYS A 184 -6.58 -35.71 17.02
CA LYS A 184 -6.86 -36.77 17.98
C LYS A 184 -5.90 -37.88 17.58
N SER A 185 -4.77 -37.94 18.27
CA SER A 185 -3.93 -39.11 18.24
C SER A 185 -4.85 -40.26 18.68
N THR A 186 -5.27 -41.04 17.72
CA THR A 186 -6.20 -42.18 17.94
C THR A 186 -5.53 -43.31 18.71
N ILE A 187 -4.29 -43.10 19.17
CA ILE A 187 -3.49 -44.04 19.93
C ILE A 187 -2.73 -43.29 20.99
N ASP A 188 -3.32 -43.09 22.16
CA ASP A 188 -2.67 -42.40 23.27
C ASP A 188 -1.64 -43.21 24.04
N ASN A 189 -1.62 -44.55 23.80
CA ASN A 189 -0.56 -45.40 24.33
C ASN A 189 -0.44 -46.72 23.49
N LEU A 190 0.68 -47.42 23.69
CA LEU A 190 0.97 -48.70 23.02
C LEU A 190 -0.01 -49.82 23.41
N ASP A 191 -0.62 -49.72 24.57
CA ASP A 191 -1.57 -50.76 25.06
C ASP A 191 -2.87 -50.72 24.24
N ASP A 192 -3.38 -49.54 23.88
CA ASP A 192 -4.56 -49.40 22.99
C ASP A 192 -4.30 -49.99 21.58
N LEU A 193 -3.06 -49.88 21.10
CA LEU A 193 -2.65 -50.47 19.83
C LEU A 193 -2.64 -52.03 19.92
N PHE A 194 -2.15 -52.59 21.03
CA PHE A 194 -2.11 -54.03 21.23
C PHE A 194 -3.51 -54.58 21.37
N ASP A 195 -4.40 -53.95 22.13
CA ASP A 195 -5.80 -54.37 22.29
C ASP A 195 -6.56 -54.35 20.95
N TRP A 196 -6.31 -53.31 20.12
CA TRP A 196 -6.87 -53.25 18.78
C TRP A 196 -6.37 -54.39 17.87
N LEU A 197 -5.06 -54.68 17.91
CA LEU A 197 -4.47 -55.79 17.13
C LEU A 197 -4.96 -57.15 17.58
N GLU A 198 -5.23 -57.37 18.89
CA GLU A 198 -5.82 -58.63 19.39
C GLU A 198 -7.27 -58.82 19.00
N SER A 199 -8.03 -57.72 18.83
CA SER A 199 -9.42 -57.76 18.39
C SER A 199 -9.60 -58.19 16.91
N LEU A 200 -8.52 -58.20 16.14
CA LEU A 200 -8.52 -58.58 14.72
C LEU A 200 -8.22 -60.09 14.47
N LYS A 201 -8.02 -60.90 15.53
CA LYS A 201 -7.82 -62.35 15.44
C LYS A 201 -9.12 -63.08 15.69
#